data_48923cad0a0b7c522f84804c4316e6ec
#
_entry.id   48923cad0a0b7c522f84804c4316e6ec
#
_cell.length_a   1.000
_cell.length_b   1.000
_cell.length_c   1.000
_cell.angle_alpha   90.00
_cell.angle_beta   90.00
_cell.angle_gamma   90.00
#
_symmetry.space_group_name_H-M   'P 1'
#
loop_
_entity.id
_entity.type
_entity.pdbx_description
1 polymer ?
#
loop_
_entity_poly.entity_id
_entity_poly.type
_entity_poly.pdbx_seq_one_letter_code
_entity_poly.pdbx_strand_id
1 'polypeptide(L)'
;MSRLTAIICAVIICLLVSMAWAINHYRDNAIAYKDQRDKATKNLNLANATIKDMQVRQRDVAALDAKYTKELSDAKKQLDDLQRCVRDGKCGLHVNARCPTNGATSAGGMGDASGPRLTDSAERDYFTLRERIATVTKQVGYLQDYIKEQCLK
;
A
#
# COMPACT_ATOMS: atom_id res chain seq x y z
N MET A 1 73.02 39.86 -30.01
CA MET A 1 72.43 39.37 -28.74
C MET A 1 73.42 38.36 -28.15
N SER A 2 73.87 38.54 -26.93
CA SER A 2 74.84 37.63 -26.32
C SER A 2 74.18 36.27 -26.09
N ARG A 3 74.88 35.16 -26.27
CA ARG A 3 74.40 33.79 -26.02
C ARG A 3 73.77 33.65 -24.64
N LEU A 4 74.19 34.45 -23.71
CA LEU A 4 73.72 34.50 -22.34
C LEU A 4 72.30 35.05 -22.24
N THR A 5 71.88 36.07 -23.01
CA THR A 5 70.52 36.60 -23.04
C THR A 5 69.54 35.59 -23.67
N ALA A 6 69.96 34.85 -24.69
CA ALA A 6 69.13 33.80 -25.30
C ALA A 6 68.85 32.66 -24.32
N ILE A 7 69.81 32.23 -23.51
CA ILE A 7 69.66 31.19 -22.49
C ILE A 7 68.69 31.68 -21.37
N ILE A 8 68.84 32.90 -20.89
CA ILE A 8 67.96 33.46 -19.87
C ILE A 8 66.51 33.54 -20.36
N CYS A 9 66.29 34.00 -21.60
CA CYS A 9 64.97 34.05 -22.20
C CYS A 9 64.35 32.63 -22.31
N ALA A 10 65.11 31.64 -22.73
CA ALA A 10 64.64 30.23 -22.84
C ALA A 10 64.21 29.67 -21.46
N VAL A 11 65.01 29.93 -20.41
CA VAL A 11 64.67 29.50 -19.01
C VAL A 11 63.37 30.18 -18.53
N ILE A 12 63.21 31.46 -18.79
CA ILE A 12 62.00 32.20 -18.37
C ILE A 12 60.78 31.65 -19.10
N ILE A 13 60.88 31.37 -20.39
CA ILE A 13 59.77 30.80 -21.16
C ILE A 13 59.40 29.39 -20.65
N CYS A 14 60.39 28.54 -20.36
CA CYS A 14 60.12 27.22 -19.77
C CYS A 14 59.42 27.31 -18.41
N LEU A 15 59.79 28.26 -17.54
CA LEU A 15 59.14 28.49 -16.26
C LEU A 15 57.70 28.98 -16.43
N LEU A 16 57.45 29.87 -17.37
CA LEU A 16 56.13 30.38 -17.64
C LEU A 16 55.20 29.27 -18.18
N VAL A 17 55.70 28.44 -19.09
CA VAL A 17 54.92 27.32 -19.63
C VAL A 17 54.64 26.27 -18.57
N SER A 18 55.62 25.92 -17.72
CA SER A 18 55.40 24.97 -16.63
C SER A 18 54.43 25.51 -15.59
N MET A 19 54.48 26.80 -15.27
CA MET A 19 53.52 27.43 -14.35
C MET A 19 52.12 27.49 -14.94
N ALA A 20 51.98 27.82 -16.22
CA ALA A 20 50.66 27.81 -16.90
C ALA A 20 50.07 26.39 -16.95
N TRP A 21 50.87 25.38 -17.22
CA TRP A 21 50.43 23.98 -17.19
C TRP A 21 49.99 23.56 -15.78
N ALA A 22 50.75 23.87 -14.76
CA ALA A 22 50.38 23.58 -13.37
C ALA A 22 49.07 24.22 -12.96
N ILE A 23 48.89 25.53 -13.25
CA ILE A 23 47.67 26.25 -12.96
C ILE A 23 46.46 25.60 -13.63
N ASN A 24 46.60 25.24 -14.91
CA ASN A 24 45.51 24.58 -15.67
C ASN A 24 45.20 23.21 -15.09
N HIS A 25 46.19 22.41 -14.75
CA HIS A 25 46.00 21.10 -14.13
C HIS A 25 45.30 21.18 -12.76
N TYR A 26 45.70 22.12 -11.90
CA TYR A 26 45.03 22.31 -10.60
C TYR A 26 43.63 22.84 -10.75
N ARG A 27 43.35 23.70 -11.72
CA ARG A 27 42.02 24.22 -12.01
C ARG A 27 41.07 23.10 -12.50
N ASP A 28 41.54 22.26 -13.41
CA ASP A 28 40.74 21.17 -13.93
C ASP A 28 40.44 20.13 -12.86
N ASN A 29 41.40 19.81 -11.99
CA ASN A 29 41.16 18.98 -10.81
C ASN A 29 40.14 19.60 -9.84
N ALA A 30 40.26 20.89 -9.56
CA ALA A 30 39.32 21.58 -8.67
C ALA A 30 37.88 21.57 -9.22
N ILE A 31 37.73 21.73 -10.55
CA ILE A 31 36.44 21.65 -11.22
C ILE A 31 35.88 20.24 -11.14
N ALA A 32 36.71 19.21 -11.39
CA ALA A 32 36.31 17.80 -11.32
C ALA A 32 35.85 17.41 -9.90
N TYR A 33 36.60 17.82 -8.87
CA TYR A 33 36.20 17.58 -7.46
C TYR A 33 34.91 18.30 -7.08
N LYS A 34 34.71 19.52 -7.56
CA LYS A 34 33.47 20.27 -7.35
C LYS A 34 32.28 19.54 -8.01
N ASP A 35 32.42 19.10 -9.24
CA ASP A 35 31.37 18.37 -9.96
C ASP A 35 31.02 17.03 -9.26
N GLN A 36 32.06 16.27 -8.83
CA GLN A 36 31.84 15.06 -8.05
C GLN A 36 31.10 15.32 -6.73
N ARG A 37 31.50 16.35 -5.99
CA ARG A 37 30.82 16.72 -4.76
C ARG A 37 29.36 17.14 -5.00
N ASP A 38 29.11 17.93 -6.04
CA ASP A 38 27.77 18.42 -6.37
C ASP A 38 26.89 17.25 -6.84
N LYS A 39 27.41 16.29 -7.61
CA LYS A 39 26.73 15.05 -7.95
C LYS A 39 26.43 14.19 -6.72
N ALA A 40 27.40 14.01 -5.83
CA ALA A 40 27.21 13.27 -4.59
C ALA A 40 26.12 13.90 -3.71
N THR A 41 26.13 15.23 -3.58
CA THR A 41 25.12 15.97 -2.81
C THR A 41 23.73 15.85 -3.42
N LYS A 42 23.62 15.92 -4.76
CA LYS A 42 22.33 15.71 -5.46
C LYS A 42 21.79 14.29 -5.23
N ASN A 43 22.66 13.29 -5.35
CA ASN A 43 22.27 11.89 -5.12
C ASN A 43 21.84 11.65 -3.68
N LEU A 44 22.53 12.24 -2.71
CA LEU A 44 22.16 12.16 -1.30
C LEU A 44 20.83 12.83 -1.01
N ASN A 45 20.58 14.01 -1.58
CA ASN A 45 19.30 14.70 -1.44
C ASN A 45 18.15 13.88 -2.07
N LEU A 46 18.37 13.29 -3.25
CA LEU A 46 17.41 12.42 -3.91
C LEU A 46 17.12 11.17 -3.07
N ALA A 47 18.16 10.51 -2.57
CA ALA A 47 18.03 9.35 -1.70
C ALA A 47 17.23 9.68 -0.42
N ASN A 48 17.54 10.80 0.23
CA ASN A 48 16.82 11.25 1.42
C ASN A 48 15.35 11.58 1.11
N ALA A 49 15.06 12.20 -0.03
CA ALA A 49 13.69 12.45 -0.46
C ALA A 49 12.92 11.14 -0.69
N THR A 50 13.55 10.17 -1.37
CA THR A 50 12.97 8.84 -1.61
C THR A 50 12.71 8.10 -0.30
N ILE A 51 13.66 8.13 0.66
CA ILE A 51 13.49 7.50 1.97
C ILE A 51 12.30 8.12 2.72
N LYS A 52 12.18 9.44 2.70
CA LYS A 52 11.04 10.13 3.33
C LYS A 52 9.70 9.74 2.69
N ASP A 53 9.63 9.69 1.35
CA ASP A 53 8.44 9.25 0.63
C ASP A 53 8.06 7.82 1.00
N MET A 54 9.05 6.91 0.99
CA MET A 54 8.83 5.52 1.40
C MET A 54 8.33 5.38 2.84
N GLN A 55 8.87 6.18 3.77
CA GLN A 55 8.41 6.18 5.17
C GLN A 55 6.97 6.67 5.32
N VAL A 56 6.56 7.67 4.55
CA VAL A 56 5.17 8.15 4.53
C VAL A 56 4.27 7.05 3.98
N ARG A 57 4.60 6.47 2.83
CA ARG A 57 3.84 5.35 2.23
C ARG A 57 3.71 4.15 3.17
N GLN A 58 4.77 3.78 3.88
CA GLN A 58 4.71 2.69 4.86
C GLN A 58 3.74 2.99 6.00
N ARG A 59 3.70 4.24 6.50
CA ARG A 59 2.74 4.63 7.54
C ARG A 59 1.31 4.61 7.04
N ASP A 60 1.08 5.12 5.83
CA ASP A 60 -0.25 5.15 5.20
C ASP A 60 -0.76 3.72 4.99
N VAL A 61 0.07 2.81 4.46
CA VAL A 61 -0.27 1.39 4.29
C VAL A 61 -0.53 0.71 5.64
N ALA A 62 0.30 0.95 6.65
CA ALA A 62 0.09 0.37 7.98
C ALA A 62 -1.22 0.87 8.64
N ALA A 63 -1.57 2.13 8.45
CA ALA A 63 -2.83 2.69 8.93
C ALA A 63 -4.04 2.06 8.20
N LEU A 64 -3.92 1.88 6.89
CA LEU A 64 -4.93 1.22 6.06
C LEU A 64 -5.13 -0.24 6.49
N ASP A 65 -4.05 -0.99 6.69
CA ASP A 65 -4.06 -2.37 7.18
C ASP A 65 -4.75 -2.48 8.54
N ALA A 66 -4.40 -1.62 9.48
CA ALA A 66 -4.99 -1.60 10.82
C ALA A 66 -6.51 -1.33 10.76
N LYS A 67 -6.94 -0.38 9.92
CA LYS A 67 -8.35 -0.05 9.71
C LYS A 67 -9.12 -1.27 9.19
N TYR A 68 -8.68 -1.87 8.07
CA TYR A 68 -9.41 -2.96 7.44
C TYR A 68 -9.36 -4.26 8.24
N THR A 69 -8.26 -4.55 8.93
CA THR A 69 -8.15 -5.68 9.85
C THR A 69 -9.15 -5.56 10.99
N LYS A 70 -9.27 -4.36 11.58
CA LYS A 70 -10.27 -4.09 12.62
C LYS A 70 -11.69 -4.23 12.10
N GLU A 71 -12.02 -3.60 10.97
CA GLU A 71 -13.35 -3.67 10.37
C GLU A 71 -13.75 -5.11 9.99
N LEU A 72 -12.81 -5.92 9.51
CA LEU A 72 -13.05 -7.34 9.21
C LEU A 72 -13.29 -8.13 10.50
N SER A 73 -12.50 -7.89 11.54
CA SER A 73 -12.68 -8.53 12.85
C SER A 73 -14.05 -8.19 13.46
N ASP A 74 -14.44 -6.93 13.39
CA ASP A 74 -15.75 -6.47 13.91
C ASP A 74 -16.91 -7.07 13.11
N ALA A 75 -16.78 -7.16 11.77
CA ALA A 75 -17.79 -7.80 10.93
C ALA A 75 -17.93 -9.30 11.22
N LYS A 76 -16.83 -10.02 11.44
CA LYS A 76 -16.84 -11.44 11.84
C LYS A 76 -17.49 -11.63 13.20
N LYS A 77 -17.16 -10.79 14.19
CA LYS A 77 -17.81 -10.82 15.50
C LYS A 77 -19.34 -10.65 15.40
N GLN A 78 -19.79 -9.68 14.62
CA GLN A 78 -21.22 -9.46 14.41
C GLN A 78 -21.90 -10.68 13.76
N LEU A 79 -21.23 -11.34 12.83
CA LEU A 79 -21.73 -12.58 12.20
C LEU A 79 -21.80 -13.73 13.21
N ASP A 80 -20.79 -13.90 14.05
CA ASP A 80 -20.75 -14.92 15.10
C ASP A 80 -21.86 -14.69 16.14
N ASP A 81 -22.07 -13.45 16.55
CA ASP A 81 -23.12 -13.09 17.49
C ASP A 81 -24.51 -13.34 16.89
N LEU A 82 -24.70 -12.99 15.62
CA LEU A 82 -25.97 -13.26 14.91
C LEU A 82 -26.20 -14.76 14.75
N GLN A 83 -25.18 -15.53 14.37
CA GLN A 83 -25.29 -17.00 14.25
C GLN A 83 -25.63 -17.65 15.59
N ARG A 84 -25.03 -17.16 16.68
CA ARG A 84 -25.34 -17.63 18.02
C ARG A 84 -26.77 -17.30 18.43
N CYS A 85 -27.22 -16.08 18.13
CA CYS A 85 -28.60 -15.64 18.40
C CYS A 85 -29.65 -16.47 17.64
N VAL A 86 -29.37 -16.81 16.37
CA VAL A 86 -30.25 -17.67 15.55
C VAL A 86 -30.28 -19.09 16.09
N ARG A 87 -29.11 -19.67 16.44
CA ARG A 87 -28.99 -21.01 17.02
C ARG A 87 -29.75 -21.13 18.35
N ASP A 88 -29.68 -20.08 19.20
CA ASP A 88 -30.40 -20.01 20.47
C ASP A 88 -31.91 -19.78 20.31
N GLY A 89 -32.39 -19.62 19.07
CA GLY A 89 -33.80 -19.36 18.78
C GLY A 89 -34.30 -17.97 19.18
N LYS A 90 -33.39 -17.06 19.58
CA LYS A 90 -33.73 -15.70 20.00
C LYS A 90 -33.87 -14.73 18.81
N CYS A 91 -33.24 -15.04 17.68
CA CYS A 91 -33.30 -14.26 16.45
C CYS A 91 -33.87 -15.12 15.32
N GLY A 92 -34.81 -14.55 14.53
CA GLY A 92 -35.33 -15.18 13.31
C GLY A 92 -34.55 -14.77 12.09
N LEU A 93 -34.20 -15.73 11.22
CA LEU A 93 -33.70 -15.41 9.90
C LEU A 93 -34.89 -15.11 8.97
N HIS A 94 -34.99 -13.88 8.50
CA HIS A 94 -36.02 -13.50 7.52
C HIS A 94 -35.57 -13.92 6.13
N VAL A 95 -36.14 -15.02 5.62
CA VAL A 95 -35.92 -15.47 4.24
C VAL A 95 -37.13 -15.09 3.40
N ASN A 96 -36.91 -14.35 2.34
CA ASN A 96 -37.95 -13.94 1.40
C ASN A 96 -38.26 -15.15 0.46
N ALA A 97 -39.03 -16.11 0.96
CA ALA A 97 -39.44 -17.30 0.20
C ALA A 97 -40.93 -17.24 -0.12
N ARG A 98 -41.28 -17.50 -1.38
CA ARG A 98 -42.67 -17.76 -1.79
C ARG A 98 -42.91 -19.26 -1.79
N CYS A 99 -43.88 -19.70 -1.02
CA CYS A 99 -44.37 -21.07 -1.17
C CYS A 99 -45.15 -21.17 -2.49
N PRO A 100 -44.84 -22.14 -3.37
CA PRO A 100 -45.68 -22.40 -4.55
C PRO A 100 -47.08 -22.85 -4.08
N THR A 101 -48.11 -22.18 -4.59
CA THR A 101 -49.50 -22.41 -4.25
C THR A 101 -50.05 -23.66 -4.93
N ASN A 102 -49.31 -24.73 -5.08
CA ASN A 102 -49.82 -25.99 -5.65
C ASN A 102 -50.21 -26.95 -4.54
N GLY A 103 -51.51 -26.88 -4.19
CA GLY A 103 -52.35 -28.00 -3.83
C GLY A 103 -51.82 -28.94 -2.75
N ALA A 104 -51.92 -28.50 -1.49
CA ALA A 104 -52.11 -29.46 -0.41
C ALA A 104 -53.23 -28.96 0.47
N THR A 105 -54.39 -29.46 0.30
CA THR A 105 -55.44 -29.50 1.33
C THR A 105 -54.86 -30.20 2.54
N SER A 106 -54.34 -29.47 3.49
CA SER A 106 -53.96 -30.03 4.78
C SER A 106 -55.12 -29.86 5.74
N ALA A 107 -55.73 -30.97 6.07
CA ALA A 107 -56.56 -31.12 7.25
C ALA A 107 -55.85 -30.66 8.53
N GLY A 108 -56.58 -30.04 9.39
CA GLY A 108 -56.19 -29.41 10.61
C GLY A 108 -55.15 -30.13 11.47
N GLY A 109 -54.10 -29.40 11.76
CA GLY A 109 -53.19 -29.60 12.84
C GLY A 109 -52.96 -28.28 13.50
N MET A 110 -53.50 -28.09 14.68
CA MET A 110 -53.24 -26.99 15.60
C MET A 110 -51.81 -27.21 16.14
N GLY A 111 -50.83 -27.02 15.30
CA GLY A 111 -49.41 -27.04 15.65
C GLY A 111 -48.91 -25.62 15.66
N ASP A 112 -48.26 -25.30 16.72
CA ASP A 112 -47.49 -24.07 17.01
C ASP A 112 -46.95 -23.43 15.73
N ALA A 113 -47.34 -22.20 15.47
CA ALA A 113 -46.95 -21.42 14.26
C ALA A 113 -45.48 -21.01 14.32
N SER A 114 -44.56 -22.00 14.32
CA SER A 114 -43.19 -21.79 13.96
C SER A 114 -43.14 -21.60 12.47
N GLY A 115 -42.98 -20.36 12.02
CA GLY A 115 -42.75 -20.07 10.58
C GLY A 115 -41.65 -20.97 9.99
N PRO A 116 -41.63 -21.14 8.67
CA PRO A 116 -40.65 -22.00 8.03
C PRO A 116 -39.20 -21.62 8.45
N ARG A 117 -38.56 -22.53 9.15
CA ARG A 117 -37.15 -22.41 9.55
C ARG A 117 -36.27 -23.01 8.47
N LEU A 118 -35.07 -22.43 8.27
CA LEU A 118 -34.04 -23.08 7.45
C LEU A 118 -33.62 -24.42 8.11
N THR A 119 -33.23 -25.35 7.27
CA THR A 119 -32.53 -26.56 7.76
C THR A 119 -31.17 -26.19 8.33
N ASP A 120 -30.65 -26.97 9.28
CA ASP A 120 -29.34 -26.72 9.89
C ASP A 120 -28.18 -26.65 8.88
N SER A 121 -28.30 -27.36 7.76
CA SER A 121 -27.31 -27.26 6.67
C SER A 121 -27.42 -25.93 5.94
N ALA A 122 -28.64 -25.51 5.59
CA ALA A 122 -28.85 -24.24 4.89
C ALA A 122 -28.47 -23.02 5.77
N GLU A 123 -28.68 -23.12 7.08
CA GLU A 123 -28.23 -22.10 8.02
C GLU A 123 -26.70 -21.99 8.04
N ARG A 124 -25.97 -23.11 8.13
CA ARG A 124 -24.51 -23.11 8.06
C ARG A 124 -23.99 -22.53 6.75
N ASP A 125 -24.58 -22.93 5.64
CA ASP A 125 -24.19 -22.45 4.32
C ASP A 125 -24.44 -20.94 4.17
N TYR A 126 -25.56 -20.45 4.69
CA TYR A 126 -25.89 -19.03 4.71
C TYR A 126 -24.83 -18.19 5.47
N PHE A 127 -24.47 -18.60 6.69
CA PHE A 127 -23.47 -17.89 7.47
C PHE A 127 -22.07 -17.97 6.86
N THR A 128 -21.68 -19.13 6.32
CA THR A 128 -20.41 -19.29 5.58
C THR A 128 -20.36 -18.38 4.36
N LEU A 129 -21.45 -18.29 3.60
CA LEU A 129 -21.51 -17.42 2.43
C LEU A 129 -21.44 -15.94 2.82
N ARG A 130 -22.17 -15.55 3.88
CA ARG A 130 -22.10 -14.18 4.40
C ARG A 130 -20.71 -13.78 4.88
N GLU A 131 -20.01 -14.67 5.58
CA GLU A 131 -18.62 -14.42 6.00
C GLU A 131 -17.70 -14.23 4.79
N ARG A 132 -17.83 -15.07 3.76
CA ARG A 132 -17.05 -14.93 2.52
C ARG A 132 -17.34 -13.62 1.81
N ILE A 133 -18.60 -13.24 1.68
CA ILE A 133 -19.01 -11.96 1.07
C ILE A 133 -18.45 -10.79 1.86
N ALA A 134 -18.55 -10.79 3.19
CA ALA A 134 -17.99 -9.74 4.03
C ALA A 134 -16.47 -9.62 3.84
N THR A 135 -15.75 -10.75 3.83
CA THR A 135 -14.30 -10.78 3.62
C THR A 135 -13.92 -10.21 2.26
N VAL A 136 -14.55 -10.68 1.17
CA VAL A 136 -14.23 -10.19 -0.18
C VAL A 136 -14.57 -8.71 -0.33
N THR A 137 -15.70 -8.25 0.21
CA THR A 137 -16.07 -6.83 0.17
C THR A 137 -15.04 -5.96 0.86
N LYS A 138 -14.51 -6.38 2.02
CA LYS A 138 -13.45 -5.65 2.72
C LYS A 138 -12.12 -5.69 1.97
N GLN A 139 -11.76 -6.82 1.34
CA GLN A 139 -10.56 -6.93 0.52
C GLN A 139 -10.63 -6.02 -0.72
N VAL A 140 -11.77 -5.98 -1.39
CA VAL A 140 -11.96 -5.08 -2.54
C VAL A 140 -11.88 -3.61 -2.11
N GLY A 141 -12.52 -3.24 -1.01
CA GLY A 141 -12.43 -1.89 -0.45
C GLY A 141 -10.98 -1.50 -0.11
N TYR A 142 -10.24 -2.38 0.54
CA TYR A 142 -8.82 -2.19 0.83
C TYR A 142 -8.01 -1.92 -0.44
N LEU A 143 -8.18 -2.76 -1.48
CA LEU A 143 -7.47 -2.58 -2.74
C LEU A 143 -7.82 -1.28 -3.45
N GLN A 144 -9.09 -0.87 -3.41
CA GLN A 144 -9.53 0.40 -3.98
C GLN A 144 -8.90 1.60 -3.26
N ASP A 145 -8.88 1.58 -1.92
CA ASP A 145 -8.26 2.65 -1.13
C ASP A 145 -6.74 2.65 -1.32
N TYR A 146 -6.10 1.47 -1.37
CA TYR A 146 -4.68 1.34 -1.66
C TYR A 146 -4.30 1.96 -3.02
N ILE A 147 -5.07 1.65 -4.07
CA ILE A 147 -4.83 2.20 -5.41
C ILE A 147 -4.98 3.73 -5.40
N LYS A 148 -6.01 4.26 -4.74
CA LYS A 148 -6.24 5.70 -4.64
C LYS A 148 -5.12 6.41 -3.89
N GLU A 149 -4.67 5.84 -2.78
CA GLU A 149 -3.71 6.48 -1.89
C GLU A 149 -2.25 6.30 -2.34
N GLN A 150 -1.92 5.19 -3.00
CA GLN A 150 -0.54 4.85 -3.34
C GLN A 150 -0.22 4.96 -4.83
N CYS A 151 -1.20 4.80 -5.73
CA CYS A 151 -0.97 4.75 -7.16
C CYS A 151 -1.49 5.99 -7.91
N LEU A 152 -2.50 6.67 -7.39
CA LEU A 152 -3.16 7.80 -8.08
C LEU A 152 -2.80 9.18 -7.49
N LYS A 153 -1.88 9.20 -6.53
CA LYS A 153 -1.32 10.46 -5.98
C LYS A 153 -0.23 11.04 -6.85
#